data_4c5fe2717c39d498466cd9a73efe1400
#
_entry.id   4c5fe2717c39d498466cd9a73efe1400
#
_cell.length_a   1.000
_cell.length_b   1.000
_cell.length_c   1.000
_cell.angle_alpha   90.00
_cell.angle_beta   90.00
_cell.angle_gamma   90.00
#
_symmetry.space_group_name_H-M   'P 1'
#
loop_
_entity.id
_entity.type
_entity.pdbx_description
1 polymer ?
#
loop_
_entity_poly.entity_id
_entity_poly.type
_entity_poly.pdbx_seq_one_letter_code
_entity_poly.pdbx_strand_id
1 'polypeptide(L)'
;FFIFLSYAISYMSLTLFQEANLNKINWMMMLYFGINFILVMFTYILVYMLEKTFGYVSDITLVELSNINNPILKKLSETCPGTFQHSLQVSILASEAAAKIGANAQLVRTGALYHDIGKMSNPVFFTENQSSVNPHNQLSFDQSAQIIISHVTEGVKIAEKALLPKAVISFIRTHHGRGKAKYFYNSFKNQYPDKPITDELFTYPGPNPFSKETAVLMMADSVEAASRSLKEHT
;
A
#
# COMPACT_ATOMS: atom_id res chain seq x y z
N PHE A 1 19.60 12.28 18.98
CA PHE A 1 20.08 13.36 19.86
C PHE A 1 19.27 13.43 21.14
N PHE A 2 17.94 13.54 21.08
CA PHE A 2 17.08 13.64 22.28
C PHE A 2 17.24 12.47 23.26
N ILE A 3 17.46 11.25 22.79
CA ILE A 3 17.71 10.07 23.63
C ILE A 3 18.98 10.27 24.47
N PHE A 4 20.09 10.66 23.85
CA PHE A 4 21.34 10.95 24.55
C PHE A 4 21.14 12.07 25.58
N LEU A 5 20.49 13.15 25.18
CA LEU A 5 20.23 14.30 26.05
C LEU A 5 19.36 13.91 27.25
N SER A 6 18.31 13.11 27.07
CA SER A 6 17.45 12.65 28.17
C SER A 6 18.22 11.77 29.17
N TYR A 7 19.05 10.85 28.69
CA TYR A 7 19.88 10.03 29.56
C TYR A 7 20.90 10.87 30.33
N ALA A 8 21.55 11.83 29.66
CA ALA A 8 22.54 12.71 30.30
C ALA A 8 21.87 13.58 31.38
N ILE A 9 20.75 14.22 31.09
CA ILE A 9 20.00 15.04 32.05
C ILE A 9 19.50 14.18 33.23
N SER A 10 18.91 13.02 32.97
CA SER A 10 18.40 12.14 34.01
C SER A 10 19.53 11.67 34.92
N TYR A 11 20.68 11.29 34.37
CA TYR A 11 21.84 10.88 35.15
C TYR A 11 22.44 12.02 36.00
N MET A 12 22.56 13.23 35.40
CA MET A 12 23.03 14.41 36.12
C MET A 12 22.08 14.76 37.30
N SER A 13 20.78 14.73 37.05
CA SER A 13 19.75 15.00 38.05
C SER A 13 19.81 13.97 39.19
N LEU A 14 19.96 12.68 38.86
CA LEU A 14 20.06 11.61 39.83
C LEU A 14 21.35 11.76 40.70
N THR A 15 22.48 12.05 40.08
CA THR A 15 23.77 12.27 40.79
C THR A 15 23.64 13.48 41.72
N LEU A 16 23.00 14.56 41.29
CA LEU A 16 22.80 15.74 42.14
C LEU A 16 21.90 15.43 43.32
N PHE A 17 20.83 14.66 43.10
CA PHE A 17 19.92 14.26 44.19
C PHE A 17 20.56 13.34 45.22
N GLN A 18 21.38 12.37 44.78
CA GLN A 18 22.01 11.39 45.68
C GLN A 18 23.27 11.92 46.39
N GLU A 19 24.08 12.65 45.67
CA GLU A 19 25.42 13.04 46.15
C GLU A 19 25.53 14.53 46.52
N ALA A 20 24.48 15.32 46.20
CA ALA A 20 24.45 16.78 46.37
C ALA A 20 25.70 17.51 45.78
N ASN A 21 26.40 16.85 44.85
CA ASN A 21 27.64 17.36 44.28
C ASN A 21 27.85 16.89 42.83
N LEU A 22 27.87 17.82 41.89
CA LEU A 22 28.07 17.55 40.46
C LEU A 22 29.51 17.08 40.15
N ASN A 23 30.49 17.33 41.02
CA ASN A 23 31.86 16.89 40.77
C ASN A 23 32.01 15.34 40.89
N LYS A 24 31.00 14.66 41.40
CA LYS A 24 30.93 13.20 41.44
C LYS A 24 30.35 12.54 40.18
N ILE A 25 30.08 13.31 39.15
CA ILE A 25 29.65 12.79 37.86
C ILE A 25 30.73 11.83 37.32
N ASN A 26 30.32 10.59 37.04
CA ASN A 26 31.20 9.63 36.39
C ASN A 26 31.17 9.88 34.86
N TRP A 27 32.21 10.48 34.32
CA TRP A 27 32.36 10.78 32.90
C TRP A 27 32.35 9.53 32.00
N MET A 28 32.70 8.36 32.53
CA MET A 28 32.58 7.09 31.81
C MET A 28 31.10 6.77 31.49
N MET A 29 30.18 7.11 32.38
CA MET A 29 28.75 6.95 32.10
C MET A 29 28.29 7.85 30.94
N MET A 30 28.79 9.07 30.87
CA MET A 30 28.51 9.95 29.72
C MET A 30 29.05 9.38 28.41
N LEU A 31 30.27 8.78 28.46
CA LEU A 31 30.83 8.09 27.31
C LEU A 31 29.94 6.91 26.87
N TYR A 32 29.47 6.09 27.83
CA TYR A 32 28.56 4.98 27.52
C TYR A 32 27.24 5.46 26.92
N PHE A 33 26.67 6.57 27.39
CA PHE A 33 25.47 7.15 26.75
C PHE A 33 25.76 7.59 25.33
N GLY A 34 26.94 8.18 25.06
CA GLY A 34 27.39 8.52 23.72
C GLY A 34 27.54 7.29 22.82
N ILE A 35 28.18 6.23 23.29
CA ILE A 35 28.30 4.96 22.57
C ILE A 35 26.91 4.36 22.29
N ASN A 36 26.03 4.33 23.29
CA ASN A 36 24.67 3.82 23.13
C ASN A 36 23.90 4.61 22.07
N PHE A 37 24.01 5.93 22.07
CA PHE A 37 23.42 6.78 21.03
C PHE A 37 23.91 6.40 19.63
N ILE A 38 25.22 6.21 19.47
CA ILE A 38 25.82 5.79 18.19
C ILE A 38 25.29 4.40 17.79
N LEU A 39 25.23 3.44 18.71
CA LEU A 39 24.69 2.11 18.43
C LEU A 39 23.21 2.14 18.02
N VAL A 40 22.41 2.97 18.68
CA VAL A 40 20.99 3.19 18.28
C VAL A 40 20.90 3.77 16.87
N MET A 41 21.79 4.69 16.48
CA MET A 41 21.83 5.19 15.10
C MET A 41 22.18 4.08 14.09
N PHE A 42 23.12 3.19 14.43
CA PHE A 42 23.44 2.04 13.60
C PHE A 42 22.30 1.03 13.46
N THR A 43 21.39 0.94 14.42
CA THR A 43 20.23 0.06 14.34
C THR A 43 19.34 0.38 13.13
N TYR A 44 19.14 1.64 12.81
CA TYR A 44 18.36 2.04 11.61
C TYR A 44 19.00 1.56 10.31
N ILE A 45 20.34 1.69 10.21
CA ILE A 45 21.08 1.21 9.05
C ILE A 45 21.00 -0.31 8.95
N LEU A 46 21.12 -1.01 10.09
CA LEU A 46 21.02 -2.47 10.15
C LEU A 46 19.63 -2.97 9.74
N VAL A 47 18.57 -2.35 10.24
CA VAL A 47 17.19 -2.69 9.84
C VAL A 47 17.02 -2.54 8.33
N TYR A 48 17.44 -1.41 7.76
CA TYR A 48 17.38 -1.19 6.31
C TYR A 48 18.16 -2.27 5.53
N MET A 49 19.37 -2.63 5.98
CA MET A 49 20.16 -3.68 5.33
C MET A 49 19.47 -5.05 5.40
N LEU A 50 18.87 -5.39 6.57
CA LEU A 50 18.14 -6.64 6.77
C LEU A 50 16.88 -6.69 5.88
N GLU A 51 16.11 -5.62 5.83
CA GLU A 51 14.94 -5.52 4.94
C GLU A 51 15.32 -5.76 3.48
N LYS A 52 16.40 -5.11 3.02
CA LYS A 52 16.85 -5.21 1.63
C LYS A 52 17.43 -6.58 1.30
N THR A 53 18.14 -7.21 2.25
CA THR A 53 18.81 -8.50 2.05
C THR A 53 17.84 -9.67 2.11
N PHE A 54 16.94 -9.66 3.08
CA PHE A 54 16.01 -10.76 3.34
C PHE A 54 14.61 -10.54 2.75
N GLY A 55 14.32 -9.34 2.23
CA GLY A 55 13.01 -9.01 1.65
C GLY A 55 11.89 -8.86 2.68
N TYR A 56 12.23 -8.71 3.97
CA TYR A 56 11.27 -8.36 5.01
C TYR A 56 10.88 -6.89 4.90
N VAL A 57 9.75 -6.57 5.49
CA VAL A 57 9.29 -5.17 5.63
C VAL A 57 8.96 -4.95 7.10
N SER A 58 9.63 -3.99 7.73
CA SER A 58 9.35 -3.63 9.12
C SER A 58 8.06 -2.83 9.25
N ASP A 59 7.46 -2.85 10.44
CA ASP A 59 6.30 -2.03 10.74
C ASP A 59 6.59 -0.53 10.60
N ILE A 60 7.84 -0.10 10.85
CA ILE A 60 8.27 1.29 10.67
C ILE A 60 8.16 1.68 9.20
N THR A 61 8.69 0.87 8.30
CA THR A 61 8.59 1.10 6.84
C THR A 61 7.12 1.08 6.39
N LEU A 62 6.30 0.17 6.91
CA LEU A 62 4.88 0.12 6.57
C LEU A 62 4.12 1.38 7.05
N VAL A 63 4.40 1.87 8.25
CA VAL A 63 3.81 3.11 8.79
C VAL A 63 4.24 4.32 7.93
N GLU A 64 5.52 4.41 7.57
CA GLU A 64 6.03 5.47 6.71
C GLU A 64 5.37 5.46 5.32
N LEU A 65 5.24 4.28 4.71
CA LEU A 65 4.55 4.11 3.43
C LEU A 65 3.05 4.42 3.52
N SER A 66 2.42 4.21 4.68
CA SER A 66 0.99 4.54 4.90
C SER A 66 0.74 6.03 5.12
N ASN A 67 1.78 6.86 5.18
CA ASN A 67 1.62 8.30 5.29
C ASN A 67 1.07 8.86 3.98
N ILE A 68 -0.08 9.53 4.05
CA ILE A 68 -0.76 10.14 2.88
C ILE A 68 0.08 11.22 2.18
N ASN A 69 1.07 11.79 2.87
CA ASN A 69 2.03 12.73 2.29
C ASN A 69 3.17 12.04 1.51
N ASN A 70 3.20 10.69 1.48
CA ASN A 70 4.12 9.96 0.62
C ASN A 70 3.95 10.44 -0.83
N PRO A 71 5.04 10.69 -1.58
CA PRO A 71 4.96 11.27 -2.94
C PRO A 71 4.04 10.52 -3.90
N ILE A 72 3.96 9.18 -3.80
CA ILE A 72 3.08 8.37 -4.66
C ILE A 72 1.62 8.57 -4.27
N LEU A 73 1.29 8.47 -2.98
CA LEU A 73 -0.08 8.63 -2.49
C LEU A 73 -0.57 10.06 -2.71
N LYS A 74 0.28 11.05 -2.51
CA LYS A 74 -0.01 12.45 -2.83
C LYS A 74 -0.31 12.62 -4.32
N LYS A 75 0.54 12.07 -5.20
CA LYS A 75 0.29 12.09 -6.65
C LYS A 75 -1.01 11.39 -7.01
N LEU A 76 -1.31 10.22 -6.39
CA LEU A 76 -2.58 9.51 -6.59
C LEU A 76 -3.77 10.38 -6.19
N SER A 77 -3.70 11.06 -5.05
CA SER A 77 -4.78 11.94 -4.59
C SER A 77 -5.04 13.15 -5.51
N GLU A 78 -4.00 13.65 -6.16
CA GLU A 78 -4.07 14.78 -7.09
C GLU A 78 -4.55 14.36 -8.49
N THR A 79 -4.13 13.18 -8.99
CA THR A 79 -4.44 12.72 -10.36
C THR A 79 -5.67 11.84 -10.43
N CYS A 80 -5.97 11.09 -9.38
CA CYS A 80 -7.07 10.11 -9.30
C CYS A 80 -7.77 10.20 -7.94
N PRO A 81 -8.44 11.33 -7.61
CA PRO A 81 -9.03 11.53 -6.28
C PRO A 81 -10.06 10.47 -5.91
N GLY A 82 -10.86 9.99 -6.87
CA GLY A 82 -11.84 8.91 -6.64
C GLY A 82 -11.16 7.59 -6.28
N THR A 83 -10.10 7.22 -7.02
CA THR A 83 -9.30 6.03 -6.70
C THR A 83 -8.61 6.15 -5.35
N PHE A 84 -8.07 7.32 -5.01
CA PHE A 84 -7.45 7.54 -3.70
C PHE A 84 -8.44 7.34 -2.56
N GLN A 85 -9.67 7.86 -2.72
CA GLN A 85 -10.73 7.73 -1.72
C GLN A 85 -11.20 6.27 -1.58
N HIS A 86 -11.33 5.55 -2.71
CA HIS A 86 -11.56 4.11 -2.74
C HIS A 86 -10.46 3.36 -1.96
N SER A 87 -9.20 3.60 -2.28
CA SER A 87 -8.07 2.93 -1.62
C SER A 87 -8.03 3.18 -0.11
N LEU A 88 -8.41 4.37 0.35
CA LEU A 88 -8.56 4.66 1.79
C LEU A 88 -9.65 3.81 2.44
N GLN A 89 -10.83 3.70 1.82
CA GLN A 89 -11.95 2.90 2.35
C GLN A 89 -11.59 1.41 2.39
N VAL A 90 -11.04 0.89 1.28
CA VAL A 90 -10.56 -0.50 1.21
C VAL A 90 -9.48 -0.75 2.26
N SER A 91 -8.57 0.21 2.49
CA SER A 91 -7.49 0.04 3.48
C SER A 91 -8.01 -0.13 4.90
N ILE A 92 -9.06 0.59 5.27
CA ILE A 92 -9.72 0.47 6.58
C ILE A 92 -10.43 -0.89 6.69
N LEU A 93 -11.29 -1.20 5.72
CA LEU A 93 -12.05 -2.45 5.70
C LEU A 93 -11.15 -3.69 5.73
N ALA A 94 -10.14 -3.70 4.86
CA ALA A 94 -9.21 -4.83 4.74
C ALA A 94 -8.33 -4.99 5.99
N SER A 95 -7.83 -3.90 6.59
CA SER A 95 -6.99 -3.98 7.80
C SER A 95 -7.78 -4.49 9.00
N GLU A 96 -9.03 -4.08 9.18
CA GLU A 96 -9.90 -4.61 10.23
C GLU A 96 -10.21 -6.10 10.05
N ALA A 97 -10.50 -6.53 8.82
CA ALA A 97 -10.70 -7.93 8.51
C ALA A 97 -9.42 -8.76 8.76
N ALA A 98 -8.25 -8.24 8.34
CA ALA A 98 -6.95 -8.88 8.55
C ALA A 98 -6.65 -9.08 10.05
N ALA A 99 -6.91 -8.07 10.88
CA ALA A 99 -6.72 -8.15 12.33
C ALA A 99 -7.58 -9.27 12.94
N LYS A 100 -8.83 -9.44 12.50
CA LYS A 100 -9.74 -10.48 13.01
C LYS A 100 -9.28 -11.90 12.70
N ILE A 101 -8.56 -12.13 11.60
CA ILE A 101 -8.06 -13.45 11.21
C ILE A 101 -6.59 -13.69 11.57
N GLY A 102 -5.97 -12.79 12.34
CA GLY A 102 -4.56 -12.89 12.74
C GLY A 102 -3.60 -12.76 11.56
N ALA A 103 -3.94 -11.95 10.55
CA ALA A 103 -3.04 -11.54 9.48
C ALA A 103 -2.36 -10.20 9.83
N ASN A 104 -1.32 -9.82 9.09
CA ASN A 104 -0.64 -8.54 9.32
C ASN A 104 -1.49 -7.36 8.82
N ALA A 105 -2.25 -6.76 9.74
CA ALA A 105 -3.17 -5.67 9.45
C ALA A 105 -2.46 -4.41 8.90
N GLN A 106 -1.25 -4.10 9.39
CA GLN A 106 -0.49 -2.95 8.90
C GLN A 106 0.00 -3.16 7.46
N LEU A 107 0.45 -4.37 7.12
CA LEU A 107 0.83 -4.73 5.77
C LEU A 107 -0.37 -4.66 4.81
N VAL A 108 -1.53 -5.17 5.23
CA VAL A 108 -2.78 -5.11 4.45
C VAL A 108 -3.21 -3.67 4.23
N ARG A 109 -3.19 -2.84 5.28
CA ARG A 109 -3.51 -1.41 5.20
C ARG A 109 -2.63 -0.70 4.17
N THR A 110 -1.31 -0.92 4.27
CA THR A 110 -0.34 -0.33 3.33
C THR A 110 -0.58 -0.84 1.91
N GLY A 111 -0.70 -2.17 1.73
CA GLY A 111 -0.95 -2.77 0.42
C GLY A 111 -2.22 -2.24 -0.25
N ALA A 112 -3.28 -2.03 0.54
CA ALA A 112 -4.54 -1.47 0.06
C ALA A 112 -4.42 -0.01 -0.41
N LEU A 113 -3.58 0.81 0.22
CA LEU A 113 -3.34 2.18 -0.24
C LEU A 113 -2.67 2.26 -1.61
N TYR A 114 -1.90 1.23 -1.97
CA TYR A 114 -1.11 1.20 -3.21
C TYR A 114 -1.68 0.30 -4.31
N HIS A 115 -2.70 -0.54 -4.02
CA HIS A 115 -3.14 -1.57 -4.96
C HIS A 115 -3.52 -1.03 -6.34
N ASP A 116 -4.07 0.16 -6.39
CA ASP A 116 -4.65 0.80 -7.57
C ASP A 116 -3.83 1.98 -8.13
N ILE A 117 -2.57 2.16 -7.72
CA ILE A 117 -1.73 3.29 -8.18
C ILE A 117 -1.52 3.33 -9.69
N GLY A 118 -1.71 2.20 -10.38
CA GLY A 118 -1.59 2.12 -11.83
C GLY A 118 -2.69 2.85 -12.59
N LYS A 119 -3.83 3.13 -11.95
CA LYS A 119 -4.91 3.94 -12.54
C LYS A 119 -4.45 5.36 -12.87
N MET A 120 -3.37 5.85 -12.23
CA MET A 120 -2.75 7.12 -12.59
C MET A 120 -2.26 7.21 -14.04
N SER A 121 -2.05 6.09 -14.72
CA SER A 121 -1.64 6.09 -16.13
C SER A 121 -2.79 6.47 -17.08
N ASN A 122 -4.03 6.15 -16.72
CA ASN A 122 -5.21 6.41 -17.54
C ASN A 122 -6.43 6.78 -16.66
N PRO A 123 -6.39 7.88 -15.89
CA PRO A 123 -7.39 8.19 -14.86
C PRO A 123 -8.84 8.21 -15.36
N VAL A 124 -9.06 8.82 -16.53
CA VAL A 124 -10.40 9.06 -17.10
C VAL A 124 -11.14 7.79 -17.52
N PHE A 125 -10.44 6.65 -17.62
CA PHE A 125 -11.05 5.37 -17.96
C PHE A 125 -11.69 4.67 -16.76
N PHE A 126 -11.42 5.13 -15.53
CA PHE A 126 -11.97 4.55 -14.31
C PHE A 126 -13.15 5.38 -13.81
N THR A 127 -14.30 4.72 -13.60
CA THR A 127 -15.59 5.37 -13.34
C THR A 127 -15.55 6.32 -12.15
N GLU A 128 -14.79 6.00 -11.12
CA GLU A 128 -14.64 6.82 -9.92
C GLU A 128 -13.89 8.14 -10.17
N ASN A 129 -13.19 8.27 -11.30
CA ASN A 129 -12.46 9.48 -11.71
C ASN A 129 -13.08 10.16 -12.95
N GLN A 130 -14.15 9.60 -13.52
CA GLN A 130 -14.82 10.19 -14.69
C GLN A 130 -15.60 11.44 -14.31
N SER A 131 -15.66 12.40 -15.25
CA SER A 131 -16.49 13.60 -15.11
C SER A 131 -17.79 13.46 -15.91
N SER A 132 -17.79 13.87 -17.16
CA SER A 132 -19.01 13.95 -17.99
C SER A 132 -19.04 13.03 -19.20
N VAL A 133 -17.89 12.59 -19.69
CA VAL A 133 -17.76 11.78 -20.90
C VAL A 133 -17.09 10.46 -20.55
N ASN A 134 -17.73 9.34 -20.92
CA ASN A 134 -17.13 8.02 -20.77
C ASN A 134 -16.27 7.70 -22.02
N PRO A 135 -14.94 7.65 -21.89
CA PRO A 135 -14.05 7.41 -23.04
C PRO A 135 -14.19 6.00 -23.62
N HIS A 136 -14.74 5.05 -22.88
CA HIS A 136 -15.01 3.70 -23.36
C HIS A 136 -16.05 3.64 -24.48
N ASN A 137 -16.90 4.68 -24.62
CA ASN A 137 -17.92 4.73 -25.68
C ASN A 137 -17.32 4.78 -27.09
N GLN A 138 -16.05 5.16 -27.23
CA GLN A 138 -15.34 5.25 -28.52
C GLN A 138 -14.44 4.05 -28.79
N LEU A 139 -14.43 3.06 -27.91
CA LEU A 139 -13.55 1.90 -27.97
C LEU A 139 -14.35 0.60 -28.10
N SER A 140 -13.71 -0.43 -28.66
CA SER A 140 -14.25 -1.79 -28.58
C SER A 140 -14.14 -2.34 -27.14
N PHE A 141 -14.93 -3.38 -26.82
CA PHE A 141 -14.93 -3.95 -25.47
C PHE A 141 -13.60 -4.57 -25.09
N ASP A 142 -12.89 -5.18 -26.04
CA ASP A 142 -11.57 -5.75 -25.83
C ASP A 142 -10.52 -4.65 -25.59
N GLN A 143 -10.54 -3.56 -26.35
CA GLN A 143 -9.68 -2.39 -26.10
C GLN A 143 -9.96 -1.79 -24.71
N SER A 144 -11.21 -1.62 -24.37
CA SER A 144 -11.62 -1.13 -23.05
C SER A 144 -11.16 -2.03 -21.92
N ALA A 145 -11.30 -3.37 -22.08
CA ALA A 145 -10.84 -4.35 -21.11
C ALA A 145 -9.32 -4.28 -20.92
N GLN A 146 -8.55 -4.17 -22.02
CA GLN A 146 -7.10 -4.08 -21.96
C GLN A 146 -6.61 -2.81 -21.22
N ILE A 147 -7.29 -1.66 -21.43
CA ILE A 147 -6.97 -0.43 -20.71
C ILE A 147 -7.22 -0.61 -19.21
N ILE A 148 -8.37 -1.18 -18.84
CA ILE A 148 -8.68 -1.45 -17.43
C ILE A 148 -7.67 -2.42 -16.83
N ILE A 149 -7.39 -3.55 -17.50
CA ILE A 149 -6.46 -4.57 -17.02
C ILE A 149 -5.03 -4.01 -16.86
N SER A 150 -4.63 -3.09 -17.73
CA SER A 150 -3.28 -2.52 -17.75
C SER A 150 -2.90 -1.81 -16.45
N HIS A 151 -3.88 -1.34 -15.61
CA HIS A 151 -3.53 -0.68 -14.35
C HIS A 151 -2.72 -1.57 -13.40
N VAL A 152 -2.91 -2.89 -13.45
CA VAL A 152 -2.12 -3.83 -12.65
C VAL A 152 -0.64 -3.77 -13.07
N THR A 153 -0.37 -3.88 -14.36
CA THR A 153 1.00 -3.86 -14.88
C THR A 153 1.66 -2.48 -14.75
N GLU A 154 0.90 -1.41 -15.01
CA GLU A 154 1.39 -0.04 -14.83
C GLU A 154 1.63 0.27 -13.33
N GLY A 155 0.76 -0.20 -12.45
CA GLY A 155 0.94 -0.09 -11.00
C GLY A 155 2.23 -0.75 -10.51
N VAL A 156 2.51 -1.95 -11.02
CA VAL A 156 3.79 -2.64 -10.72
C VAL A 156 4.98 -1.83 -11.20
N LYS A 157 4.97 -1.29 -12.43
CA LYS A 157 6.06 -0.45 -12.95
C LYS A 157 6.29 0.80 -12.09
N ILE A 158 5.20 1.47 -11.69
CA ILE A 158 5.28 2.65 -10.81
C ILE A 158 5.90 2.26 -9.47
N ALA A 159 5.44 1.15 -8.87
CA ALA A 159 5.93 0.67 -7.57
C ALA A 159 7.40 0.24 -7.61
N GLU A 160 7.82 -0.47 -8.67
CA GLU A 160 9.21 -0.90 -8.86
C GLU A 160 10.14 0.31 -9.07
N LYS A 161 9.72 1.30 -9.87
CA LYS A 161 10.47 2.55 -10.07
C LYS A 161 10.63 3.34 -8.76
N ALA A 162 9.65 3.28 -7.90
CA ALA A 162 9.67 3.92 -6.59
C ALA A 162 10.33 3.07 -5.50
N LEU A 163 10.88 1.91 -5.84
CA LEU A 163 11.54 0.97 -4.94
C LEU A 163 10.66 0.52 -3.77
N LEU A 164 9.34 0.40 -4.00
CA LEU A 164 8.44 -0.12 -2.98
C LEU A 164 8.80 -1.58 -2.63
N PRO A 165 8.58 -2.00 -1.38
CA PRO A 165 8.84 -3.38 -0.95
C PRO A 165 8.06 -4.40 -1.78
N LYS A 166 8.68 -5.55 -2.07
CA LYS A 166 8.04 -6.64 -2.83
C LYS A 166 6.71 -7.09 -2.21
N ALA A 167 6.60 -7.06 -0.88
CA ALA A 167 5.37 -7.37 -0.18
C ALA A 167 4.21 -6.43 -0.58
N VAL A 168 4.48 -5.11 -0.71
CA VAL A 168 3.48 -4.13 -1.16
C VAL A 168 3.16 -4.32 -2.65
N ILE A 169 4.18 -4.57 -3.50
CA ILE A 169 3.99 -4.85 -4.93
C ILE A 169 3.11 -6.08 -5.15
N SER A 170 3.18 -7.06 -4.25
CA SER A 170 2.35 -8.27 -4.32
C SER A 170 0.86 -7.96 -4.26
N PHE A 171 0.43 -6.97 -3.49
CA PHE A 171 -0.98 -6.54 -3.46
C PHE A 171 -1.41 -5.96 -4.81
N ILE A 172 -0.58 -5.13 -5.44
CA ILE A 172 -0.87 -4.59 -6.78
C ILE A 172 -1.05 -5.73 -7.80
N ARG A 173 -0.19 -6.74 -7.74
CA ARG A 173 -0.25 -7.86 -8.69
C ARG A 173 -1.45 -8.79 -8.51
N THR A 174 -1.92 -8.95 -7.26
CA THR A 174 -2.84 -10.05 -6.90
C THR A 174 -4.27 -9.63 -6.66
N HIS A 175 -4.57 -8.32 -6.52
CA HIS A 175 -5.90 -7.87 -6.08
C HIS A 175 -7.05 -8.25 -7.03
N HIS A 176 -6.76 -8.49 -8.30
CA HIS A 176 -7.72 -9.06 -9.26
C HIS A 176 -7.45 -10.53 -9.61
N GLY A 177 -6.32 -11.09 -9.16
CA GLY A 177 -5.91 -12.45 -9.47
C GLY A 177 -5.88 -12.70 -10.97
N ARG A 178 -6.44 -13.83 -11.40
CA ARG A 178 -6.71 -14.20 -12.80
C ARG A 178 -8.20 -14.04 -13.14
N GLY A 179 -8.87 -13.10 -12.50
CA GLY A 179 -10.25 -12.76 -12.81
C GLY A 179 -10.40 -12.16 -14.20
N LYS A 180 -11.65 -12.01 -14.63
CA LYS A 180 -11.98 -11.34 -15.90
C LYS A 180 -12.49 -9.93 -15.63
N ALA A 181 -12.25 -9.00 -16.57
CA ALA A 181 -12.91 -7.72 -16.65
C ALA A 181 -14.39 -7.94 -17.06
N LYS A 182 -15.19 -8.42 -16.08
CA LYS A 182 -16.52 -9.04 -16.30
C LYS A 182 -17.47 -8.17 -17.06
N TYR A 183 -17.49 -6.86 -16.82
CA TYR A 183 -18.38 -5.94 -17.53
C TYR A 183 -18.13 -6.00 -19.04
N PHE A 184 -16.90 -5.80 -19.46
CA PHE A 184 -16.54 -5.81 -20.88
C PHE A 184 -16.64 -7.19 -21.51
N TYR A 185 -16.27 -8.23 -20.78
CA TYR A 185 -16.43 -9.62 -21.22
C TYR A 185 -17.88 -9.95 -21.50
N ASN A 186 -18.79 -9.65 -20.58
CA ASN A 186 -20.21 -9.93 -20.73
C ASN A 186 -20.83 -9.05 -21.81
N SER A 187 -20.44 -7.77 -21.89
CA SER A 187 -20.93 -6.86 -22.94
C SER A 187 -20.53 -7.34 -24.33
N PHE A 188 -19.27 -7.81 -24.49
CA PHE A 188 -18.81 -8.42 -25.74
C PHE A 188 -19.64 -9.65 -26.11
N LYS A 189 -19.83 -10.56 -25.16
CA LYS A 189 -20.60 -11.80 -25.35
C LYS A 189 -22.05 -11.52 -25.72
N ASN A 190 -22.68 -10.52 -25.10
CA ASN A 190 -24.06 -10.16 -25.36
C ASN A 190 -24.22 -9.49 -26.74
N GLN A 191 -23.26 -8.66 -27.14
CA GLN A 191 -23.32 -7.96 -28.42
C GLN A 191 -22.92 -8.84 -29.62
N TYR A 192 -22.05 -9.83 -29.37
CA TYR A 192 -21.49 -10.69 -30.40
C TYR A 192 -21.57 -12.18 -30.00
N PRO A 193 -22.79 -12.75 -29.87
CA PRO A 193 -22.97 -14.11 -29.34
C PRO A 193 -22.28 -15.19 -30.18
N ASP A 194 -22.18 -14.98 -31.50
CA ASP A 194 -21.60 -15.93 -32.45
C ASP A 194 -20.09 -15.71 -32.70
N LYS A 195 -19.48 -14.68 -32.11
CA LYS A 195 -18.06 -14.44 -32.28
C LYS A 195 -17.25 -15.21 -31.25
N PRO A 196 -16.15 -15.86 -31.64
CA PRO A 196 -15.24 -16.48 -30.68
C PRO A 196 -14.62 -15.40 -29.78
N ILE A 197 -14.59 -15.68 -28.48
CA ILE A 197 -13.99 -14.78 -27.49
C ILE A 197 -12.57 -15.26 -27.19
N THR A 198 -11.61 -14.36 -27.32
CA THR A 198 -10.24 -14.58 -26.85
C THR A 198 -10.20 -14.21 -25.36
N ASP A 199 -10.33 -15.21 -24.49
CA ASP A 199 -10.45 -15.04 -23.02
C ASP A 199 -9.29 -14.24 -22.43
N GLU A 200 -8.10 -14.36 -22.99
CA GLU A 200 -6.87 -13.69 -22.56
C GLU A 200 -6.99 -12.16 -22.63
N LEU A 201 -7.77 -11.63 -23.60
CA LEU A 201 -7.96 -10.19 -23.75
C LEU A 201 -8.79 -9.58 -22.61
N PHE A 202 -9.53 -10.41 -21.87
CA PHE A 202 -10.38 -9.97 -20.77
C PHE A 202 -9.89 -10.46 -19.41
N THR A 203 -8.76 -11.17 -19.35
CA THR A 203 -8.26 -11.82 -18.13
C THR A 203 -7.09 -11.03 -17.54
N TYR A 204 -7.15 -10.79 -16.24
CA TYR A 204 -6.06 -10.15 -15.51
C TYR A 204 -4.83 -11.07 -15.47
N PRO A 205 -3.61 -10.49 -15.46
CA PRO A 205 -2.37 -11.26 -15.58
C PRO A 205 -2.08 -12.14 -14.35
N GLY A 206 -2.69 -11.86 -13.21
CA GLY A 206 -2.41 -12.55 -11.96
C GLY A 206 -1.05 -12.17 -11.35
N PRO A 207 -0.53 -12.96 -10.44
CA PRO A 207 -1.07 -14.24 -9.93
C PRO A 207 -2.31 -14.10 -9.04
N ASN A 208 -2.95 -15.22 -8.70
CA ASN A 208 -3.97 -15.22 -7.66
C ASN A 208 -3.35 -14.90 -6.28
N PRO A 209 -4.14 -14.36 -5.32
CA PRO A 209 -3.68 -14.18 -3.95
C PRO A 209 -3.06 -15.45 -3.38
N PHE A 210 -1.91 -15.33 -2.72
CA PHE A 210 -1.14 -16.45 -2.21
C PHE A 210 -0.89 -16.37 -0.68
N SER A 211 -1.36 -15.30 -0.04
CA SER A 211 -1.30 -15.13 1.41
C SER A 211 -2.65 -14.67 1.95
N LYS A 212 -2.84 -14.75 3.28
CA LYS A 212 -4.05 -14.23 3.94
C LYS A 212 -4.23 -12.74 3.64
N GLU A 213 -3.14 -12.00 3.68
CA GLU A 213 -3.11 -10.55 3.48
C GLU A 213 -3.60 -10.17 2.07
N THR A 214 -3.04 -10.79 1.05
CA THR A 214 -3.43 -10.51 -0.34
C THR A 214 -4.85 -10.98 -0.66
N ALA A 215 -5.30 -12.08 -0.04
CA ALA A 215 -6.67 -12.57 -0.21
C ALA A 215 -7.69 -11.65 0.46
N VAL A 216 -7.39 -11.14 1.66
CA VAL A 216 -8.27 -10.19 2.36
C VAL A 216 -8.43 -8.91 1.55
N LEU A 217 -7.35 -8.39 0.96
CA LEU A 217 -7.45 -7.22 0.10
C LEU A 217 -8.38 -7.47 -1.08
N MET A 218 -8.19 -8.56 -1.82
CA MET A 218 -9.04 -8.89 -2.98
C MET A 218 -10.52 -8.97 -2.61
N MET A 219 -10.83 -9.56 -1.44
CA MET A 219 -12.21 -9.62 -0.95
C MET A 219 -12.76 -8.25 -0.55
N ALA A 220 -11.97 -7.46 0.18
CA ALA A 220 -12.39 -6.14 0.65
C ALA A 220 -12.62 -5.17 -0.53
N ASP A 221 -11.74 -5.19 -1.52
CA ASP A 221 -11.88 -4.44 -2.76
C ASP A 221 -13.17 -4.81 -3.49
N SER A 222 -13.43 -6.12 -3.65
CA SER A 222 -14.65 -6.61 -4.28
C SER A 222 -15.93 -6.20 -3.53
N VAL A 223 -15.91 -6.23 -2.20
CA VAL A 223 -17.04 -5.83 -1.34
C VAL A 223 -17.29 -4.33 -1.44
N GLU A 224 -16.25 -3.51 -1.38
CA GLU A 224 -16.36 -2.06 -1.49
C GLU A 224 -16.92 -1.67 -2.86
N ALA A 225 -16.39 -2.25 -3.95
CA ALA A 225 -16.88 -2.01 -5.30
C ALA A 225 -18.35 -2.45 -5.48
N ALA A 226 -18.73 -3.59 -4.91
CA ALA A 226 -20.12 -4.06 -4.92
C ALA A 226 -21.04 -3.13 -4.15
N SER A 227 -20.61 -2.63 -2.98
CA SER A 227 -21.41 -1.72 -2.15
C SER A 227 -21.77 -0.41 -2.87
N ARG A 228 -20.85 0.12 -3.68
CA ARG A 228 -21.10 1.32 -4.51
C ARG A 228 -22.15 1.10 -5.59
N SER A 229 -22.34 -0.13 -6.04
CA SER A 229 -23.32 -0.46 -7.08
C SER A 229 -24.75 -0.60 -6.55
N LEU A 230 -24.93 -0.63 -5.23
CA LEU A 230 -26.26 -0.71 -4.62
C LEU A 230 -26.99 0.63 -4.73
N LYS A 231 -28.26 0.59 -5.16
CA LYS A 231 -29.11 1.78 -5.28
C LYS A 231 -29.60 2.30 -3.93
N GLU A 232 -29.65 1.45 -2.92
CA GLU A 232 -30.07 1.77 -1.55
C GLU A 232 -29.05 1.18 -0.57
N HIS A 233 -28.57 2.02 0.33
CA HIS A 233 -27.76 1.60 1.46
C HIS A 233 -28.70 1.38 2.65
N THR A 234 -28.92 0.11 3.00
CA THR A 234 -29.66 -0.28 4.23
C THR A 234 -28.75 -0.24 5.45
#